data_baf0690776d0f8f1cf0d1bc662c718c1
#
_entry.id   baf0690776d0f8f1cf0d1bc662c718c1
#
_cell.length_a   1.000
_cell.length_b   1.000
_cell.length_c   1.000
_cell.angle_alpha   90.00
_cell.angle_beta   90.00
_cell.angle_gamma   90.00
#
_symmetry.space_group_name_H-M   'P 1'
#
loop_
_entity.id
_entity.type
_entity.pdbx_description
1 polymer ?
#
loop_
_entity_poly.entity_id
_entity_poly.type
_entity_poly.pdbx_seq_one_letter_code
_entity_poly.pdbx_strand_id
1 'polypeptide(L)'
;VSPRRAREDGFTTVEVLVAFAIAAAATIMAFEIAGTAAGAVRRLEARRIAADEAEGVVLRRLAEGPLRPGLIQGRFSDGTPWTLAILDLRPILGLGRAPPLWRVRVTAGGPDAPPLYATLVAGKPGEGAP
;
A
#
# COMPACT_ATOMS: atom_id res chain seq x y z
N VAL A 1 66.65 10.96 -36.35
CA VAL A 1 65.34 11.18 -35.86
C VAL A 1 65.01 10.03 -34.92
N SER A 2 65.11 10.27 -33.60
CA SER A 2 64.79 9.27 -32.61
C SER A 2 63.27 9.04 -32.64
N PRO A 3 62.75 7.82 -32.77
CA PRO A 3 61.39 7.58 -32.61
C PRO A 3 61.00 7.95 -31.15
N ARG A 4 60.14 8.93 -30.98
CA ARG A 4 59.47 9.11 -29.71
C ARG A 4 58.80 7.78 -29.38
N ARG A 5 59.39 7.02 -28.46
CA ARG A 5 58.70 5.95 -27.79
C ARG A 5 57.47 6.60 -27.17
N ALA A 6 56.30 6.27 -27.69
CA ALA A 6 55.08 6.54 -27.00
C ALA A 6 55.28 5.95 -25.60
N ARG A 7 55.31 6.80 -24.58
CA ARG A 7 55.28 6.35 -23.20
C ARG A 7 53.99 5.56 -23.07
N GLU A 8 54.11 4.28 -23.05
CA GLU A 8 53.06 3.43 -22.47
C GLU A 8 53.09 3.74 -20.98
N ASP A 9 52.36 4.79 -20.58
CA ASP A 9 52.09 5.07 -19.18
C ASP A 9 51.17 3.97 -18.70
N GLY A 10 51.75 2.85 -18.23
CA GLY A 10 51.02 1.82 -17.53
C GLY A 10 50.39 2.44 -16.28
N PHE A 11 49.17 2.00 -15.95
CA PHE A 11 48.51 2.39 -14.73
C PHE A 11 49.44 2.19 -13.53
N THR A 12 49.57 3.22 -12.68
CA THR A 12 50.31 3.10 -11.43
C THR A 12 49.56 2.19 -10.47
N THR A 13 50.25 1.54 -9.56
CA THR A 13 49.61 0.69 -8.52
C THR A 13 48.56 1.47 -7.70
N VAL A 14 48.86 2.74 -7.42
CA VAL A 14 47.92 3.63 -6.69
C VAL A 14 46.66 3.89 -7.50
N GLU A 15 46.79 4.13 -8.81
CA GLU A 15 45.71 4.38 -9.72
C GLU A 15 44.78 3.16 -9.83
N VAL A 16 45.32 1.95 -9.89
CA VAL A 16 44.59 0.69 -9.86
C VAL A 16 43.86 0.50 -8.52
N LEU A 17 44.49 0.81 -7.40
CA LEU A 17 43.88 0.73 -6.08
C LEU A 17 42.73 1.71 -5.93
N VAL A 18 42.88 2.95 -6.40
CA VAL A 18 41.84 3.96 -6.40
C VAL A 18 40.64 3.52 -7.27
N ALA A 19 40.93 3.05 -8.49
CA ALA A 19 39.91 2.53 -9.39
C ALA A 19 39.14 1.36 -8.77
N PHE A 20 39.83 0.44 -8.11
CA PHE A 20 39.24 -0.69 -7.41
C PHE A 20 38.38 -0.24 -6.23
N ALA A 21 38.84 0.73 -5.43
CA ALA A 21 38.09 1.30 -4.32
C ALA A 21 36.78 1.97 -4.79
N ILE A 22 36.84 2.72 -5.90
CA ILE A 22 35.67 3.36 -6.50
C ILE A 22 34.70 2.28 -7.01
N ALA A 23 35.17 1.27 -7.70
CA ALA A 23 34.35 0.16 -8.21
C ALA A 23 33.69 -0.61 -7.06
N ALA A 24 34.42 -0.88 -5.98
CA ALA A 24 33.86 -1.52 -4.79
C ALA A 24 32.77 -0.67 -4.12
N ALA A 25 33.01 0.63 -3.93
CA ALA A 25 32.03 1.55 -3.38
C ALA A 25 30.78 1.64 -4.26
N ALA A 26 30.93 1.74 -5.56
CA ALA A 26 29.82 1.76 -6.52
C ALA A 26 28.99 0.46 -6.45
N THR A 27 29.65 -0.68 -6.32
CA THR A 27 29.01 -1.98 -6.18
C THR A 27 28.19 -2.07 -4.90
N ILE A 28 28.76 -1.63 -3.77
CA ILE A 28 28.04 -1.60 -2.48
C ILE A 28 26.78 -0.72 -2.58
N MET A 29 26.91 0.48 -3.13
CA MET A 29 25.77 1.38 -3.33
C MET A 29 24.70 0.76 -4.23
N ALA A 30 25.09 0.07 -5.29
CA ALA A 30 24.16 -0.61 -6.18
C ALA A 30 23.37 -1.71 -5.43
N PHE A 31 24.03 -2.49 -4.56
CA PHE A 31 23.38 -3.49 -3.74
C PHE A 31 22.43 -2.88 -2.69
N GLU A 32 22.81 -1.76 -2.07
CA GLU A 32 21.95 -1.04 -1.13
C GLU A 32 20.68 -0.54 -1.82
N ILE A 33 20.81 0.07 -2.99
CA ILE A 33 19.67 0.53 -3.80
C ILE A 33 18.77 -0.64 -4.19
N ALA A 34 19.35 -1.73 -4.67
CA ALA A 34 18.59 -2.92 -5.05
C ALA A 34 17.87 -3.55 -3.85
N GLY A 35 18.51 -3.61 -2.69
CA GLY A 35 17.90 -4.10 -1.44
C GLY A 35 16.74 -3.24 -0.99
N THR A 36 16.88 -1.91 -1.04
CA THR A 36 15.82 -0.96 -0.71
C THR A 36 14.64 -1.07 -1.68
N ALA A 37 14.91 -1.18 -2.97
CA ALA A 37 13.89 -1.36 -4.00
C ALA A 37 13.11 -2.67 -3.81
N ALA A 38 13.79 -3.78 -3.55
CA ALA A 38 13.16 -5.07 -3.26
C ALA A 38 12.27 -5.01 -2.01
N GLY A 39 12.71 -4.31 -0.96
CA GLY A 39 11.91 -4.08 0.25
C GLY A 39 10.65 -3.26 -0.03
N ALA A 40 10.75 -2.22 -0.86
CA ALA A 40 9.61 -1.40 -1.27
C ALA A 40 8.56 -2.22 -2.07
N VAL A 41 9.02 -3.02 -3.02
CA VAL A 41 8.14 -3.91 -3.81
C VAL A 41 7.40 -4.89 -2.91
N ARG A 42 8.07 -5.55 -1.96
CA ARG A 42 7.42 -6.47 -1.01
C ARG A 42 6.37 -5.77 -0.14
N ARG A 43 6.62 -4.54 0.29
CA ARG A 43 5.63 -3.75 1.06
C ARG A 43 4.41 -3.37 0.22
N LEU A 44 4.62 -2.99 -1.03
CA LEU A 44 3.54 -2.69 -1.97
C LEU A 44 2.70 -3.94 -2.26
N GLU A 45 3.32 -5.08 -2.46
CA GLU A 45 2.62 -6.35 -2.67
C GLU A 45 1.79 -6.75 -1.45
N ALA A 46 2.37 -6.64 -0.24
CA ALA A 46 1.64 -6.92 1.00
C ALA A 46 0.43 -5.99 1.18
N ARG A 47 0.57 -4.70 0.85
CA ARG A 47 -0.54 -3.74 0.89
C ARG A 47 -1.62 -4.06 -0.13
N ARG A 48 -1.23 -4.48 -1.33
CA ARG A 48 -2.16 -4.87 -2.38
C ARG A 48 -2.99 -6.09 -1.96
N ILE A 49 -2.34 -7.13 -1.44
CA ILE A 49 -3.02 -8.32 -0.93
C ILE A 49 -4.00 -7.95 0.18
N ALA A 50 -3.58 -7.12 1.13
CA ALA A 50 -4.44 -6.66 2.20
C ALA A 50 -5.64 -5.83 1.70
N ALA A 51 -5.45 -5.00 0.69
CA ALA A 51 -6.53 -4.23 0.06
C ALA A 51 -7.51 -5.14 -0.69
N ASP A 52 -7.03 -6.12 -1.43
CA ASP A 52 -7.86 -7.09 -2.16
C ASP A 52 -8.71 -7.93 -1.18
N GLU A 53 -8.14 -8.38 -0.06
CA GLU A 53 -8.89 -9.06 0.99
C GLU A 53 -9.92 -8.14 1.65
N ALA A 54 -9.56 -6.89 1.92
CA ALA A 54 -10.47 -5.90 2.49
C ALA A 54 -11.65 -5.59 1.56
N GLU A 55 -11.41 -5.48 0.26
CA GLU A 55 -12.47 -5.38 -0.75
C GLU A 55 -13.39 -6.59 -0.70
N GLY A 56 -12.84 -7.79 -0.62
CA GLY A 56 -13.59 -9.03 -0.48
C GLY A 56 -14.51 -9.05 0.75
N VAL A 57 -14.07 -8.50 1.88
CA VAL A 57 -14.88 -8.32 3.10
C VAL A 57 -16.09 -7.44 2.81
N VAL A 58 -15.87 -6.30 2.14
CA VAL A 58 -16.96 -5.36 1.78
C VAL A 58 -17.95 -6.01 0.82
N LEU A 59 -17.47 -6.64 -0.25
CA LEU A 59 -18.33 -7.29 -1.24
C LEU A 59 -19.18 -8.40 -0.62
N ARG A 60 -18.61 -9.20 0.28
CA ARG A 60 -19.35 -10.22 1.03
C ARG A 60 -20.44 -9.60 1.89
N ARG A 61 -20.11 -8.51 2.62
CA ARG A 61 -21.10 -7.81 3.45
C ARG A 61 -22.23 -7.22 2.63
N LEU A 62 -21.95 -6.69 1.45
CA LEU A 62 -22.97 -6.17 0.52
C LEU A 62 -23.90 -7.29 0.00
N ALA A 63 -23.37 -8.48 -0.22
CA ALA A 63 -24.13 -9.63 -0.68
C ALA A 63 -25.05 -10.23 0.42
N GLU A 64 -24.73 -10.02 1.69
CA GLU A 64 -25.52 -10.52 2.84
C GLU A 64 -26.83 -9.76 3.05
N GLY A 65 -27.01 -8.59 2.44
CA GLY A 65 -28.24 -7.81 2.52
C GLY A 65 -28.02 -6.34 2.84
N PRO A 66 -29.09 -5.64 3.28
CA PRO A 66 -29.05 -4.21 3.50
C PRO A 66 -28.01 -3.81 4.55
N LEU A 67 -27.35 -2.67 4.29
CA LEU A 67 -26.38 -2.11 5.20
C LEU A 67 -27.07 -1.49 6.42
N ARG A 68 -26.43 -1.63 7.56
CA ARG A 68 -26.81 -0.96 8.81
C ARG A 68 -25.58 -0.29 9.41
N PRO A 69 -25.74 0.88 10.05
CA PRO A 69 -24.63 1.53 10.72
C PRO A 69 -24.06 0.62 11.80
N GLY A 70 -22.74 0.59 11.91
CA GLY A 70 -22.08 -0.18 12.96
C GLY A 70 -20.66 -0.59 12.62
N LEU A 71 -20.08 -1.36 13.52
CA LEU A 71 -18.76 -1.94 13.41
C LEU A 71 -18.88 -3.46 13.39
N ILE A 72 -18.18 -4.07 12.45
CA ILE A 72 -18.05 -5.52 12.33
C ILE A 72 -16.57 -5.85 12.39
N GLN A 73 -16.20 -6.88 13.09
CA GLN A 73 -14.82 -7.30 13.25
C GLN A 73 -14.62 -8.73 12.74
N GLY A 74 -13.43 -8.99 12.25
CA GLY A 74 -13.02 -10.31 11.80
C GLY A 74 -11.51 -10.42 11.67
N ARG A 75 -11.06 -11.44 10.98
CA ARG A 75 -9.64 -11.67 10.71
C ARG A 75 -9.40 -11.96 9.25
N PHE A 76 -8.29 -11.44 8.72
CA PHE A 76 -7.78 -11.78 7.40
C PHE A 76 -7.20 -13.19 7.39
N SER A 77 -6.84 -13.68 6.21
CA SER A 77 -6.24 -15.00 6.02
C SER A 77 -4.92 -15.19 6.79
N ASP A 78 -4.17 -14.11 7.00
CA ASP A 78 -2.93 -14.09 7.78
C ASP A 78 -3.15 -13.96 9.30
N GLY A 79 -4.41 -13.92 9.77
CA GLY A 79 -4.77 -13.75 11.17
C GLY A 79 -4.82 -12.29 11.65
N THR A 80 -4.45 -11.32 10.84
CA THR A 80 -4.54 -9.90 11.19
C THR A 80 -6.01 -9.50 11.44
N PRO A 81 -6.34 -8.85 12.58
CA PRO A 81 -7.69 -8.39 12.82
C PRO A 81 -8.06 -7.25 11.88
N TRP A 82 -9.29 -7.24 11.42
CA TRP A 82 -9.86 -6.12 10.66
C TRP A 82 -11.14 -5.59 11.32
N THR A 83 -11.43 -4.34 11.06
CA THR A 83 -12.69 -3.69 11.45
C THR A 83 -13.34 -3.10 10.21
N LEU A 84 -14.59 -3.49 9.97
CA LEU A 84 -15.48 -2.91 8.96
C LEU A 84 -16.37 -1.87 9.64
N ALA A 85 -16.23 -0.61 9.26
CA ALA A 85 -17.07 0.47 9.74
C ALA A 85 -18.06 0.90 8.66
N ILE A 86 -19.34 0.91 9.00
CA ILE A 86 -20.45 1.34 8.15
C ILE A 86 -21.07 2.58 8.77
N LEU A 87 -21.04 3.69 8.06
CA LEU A 87 -21.53 4.98 8.53
C LEU A 87 -22.54 5.57 7.54
N ASP A 88 -23.69 5.99 8.04
CA ASP A 88 -24.67 6.76 7.27
C ASP A 88 -24.19 8.21 7.16
N LEU A 89 -23.97 8.69 5.94
CA LEU A 89 -23.51 10.05 5.68
C LEU A 89 -24.65 11.07 5.60
N ARG A 90 -25.92 10.66 5.55
CA ARG A 90 -27.05 11.59 5.44
C ARG A 90 -27.08 12.67 6.52
N PRO A 91 -26.89 12.32 7.81
CA PRO A 91 -26.90 13.34 8.87
C PRO A 91 -25.74 14.32 8.74
N ILE A 92 -24.58 13.82 8.30
CA ILE A 92 -23.35 14.62 8.19
C ILE A 92 -23.42 15.57 6.99
N LEU A 93 -24.03 15.12 5.88
CA LEU A 93 -24.13 15.88 4.64
C LEU A 93 -25.45 16.67 4.51
N GLY A 94 -26.34 16.59 5.50
CA GLY A 94 -27.62 17.28 5.46
C GLY A 94 -28.58 16.81 4.36
N LEU A 95 -28.49 15.54 3.97
CA LEU A 95 -29.23 14.99 2.83
C LEU A 95 -30.73 14.71 3.12
N GLY A 96 -31.20 14.93 4.33
CA GLY A 96 -32.60 14.82 4.73
C GLY A 96 -33.20 13.45 4.41
N ARG A 97 -34.25 13.43 3.58
CA ARG A 97 -34.98 12.22 3.18
C ARG A 97 -34.40 11.50 1.95
N ALA A 98 -33.20 11.88 1.49
CA ALA A 98 -32.55 11.20 0.38
C ALA A 98 -32.30 9.72 0.70
N PRO A 99 -32.15 8.86 -0.32
CA PRO A 99 -31.70 7.49 -0.11
C PRO A 99 -30.41 7.46 0.72
N PRO A 100 -30.21 6.42 1.54
CA PRO A 100 -29.03 6.34 2.38
C PRO A 100 -27.75 6.32 1.53
N LEU A 101 -26.76 7.05 2.01
CA LEU A 101 -25.41 7.04 1.46
C LEU A 101 -24.48 6.49 2.53
N TRP A 102 -24.00 5.30 2.29
CA TRP A 102 -23.16 4.58 3.23
C TRP A 102 -21.68 4.80 2.93
N ARG A 103 -20.92 5.21 3.92
CA ARG A 103 -19.48 5.08 3.86
C ARG A 103 -19.07 3.76 4.51
N VAL A 104 -18.45 2.90 3.73
CA VAL A 104 -17.98 1.59 4.15
C VAL A 104 -16.46 1.61 4.11
N ARG A 105 -15.82 1.23 5.21
CA ARG A 105 -14.39 1.31 5.38
C ARG A 105 -13.86 0.09 6.13
N VAL A 106 -12.81 -0.54 5.62
CA VAL A 106 -12.09 -1.64 6.28
C VAL A 106 -10.72 -1.15 6.71
N THR A 107 -10.40 -1.37 7.97
CA THR A 107 -9.10 -1.03 8.57
C THR A 107 -8.44 -2.29 9.12
N ALA A 108 -7.12 -2.33 9.15
CA ALA A 108 -6.38 -3.34 9.89
C ALA A 108 -6.31 -2.92 11.35
N GLY A 109 -6.90 -3.73 12.25
CA GLY A 109 -7.00 -3.38 13.66
C GLY A 109 -8.22 -2.54 14.00
N GLY A 110 -8.02 -1.44 14.73
CA GLY A 110 -9.12 -0.58 15.21
C GLY A 110 -9.75 0.33 14.14
N PRO A 111 -10.90 0.93 14.45
CA PRO A 111 -11.65 1.76 13.51
C PRO A 111 -10.92 3.05 13.12
N ASP A 112 -9.97 3.51 13.93
CA ASP A 112 -9.19 4.75 13.70
C ASP A 112 -7.92 4.53 12.88
N ALA A 113 -7.60 3.27 12.58
CA ALA A 113 -6.45 2.95 11.74
C ALA A 113 -6.65 3.44 10.30
N PRO A 114 -5.57 3.65 9.52
CA PRO A 114 -5.67 3.99 8.11
C PRO A 114 -6.46 2.91 7.35
N PRO A 115 -7.39 3.31 6.47
CA PRO A 115 -8.20 2.34 5.74
C PRO A 115 -7.36 1.57 4.73
N LEU A 116 -7.56 0.26 4.69
CA LEU A 116 -7.06 -0.60 3.62
C LEU A 116 -7.94 -0.49 2.37
N TYR A 117 -9.24 -0.35 2.59
CA TYR A 117 -10.23 -0.15 1.54
C TYR A 117 -11.37 0.75 2.06
N ALA A 118 -11.84 1.65 1.23
CA ALA A 118 -12.98 2.50 1.54
C ALA A 118 -13.81 2.77 0.27
N THR A 119 -15.13 2.75 0.43
CA THR A 119 -16.05 3.02 -0.68
C THR A 119 -17.31 3.71 -0.18
N LEU A 120 -18.03 4.31 -1.12
CA LEU A 120 -19.36 4.85 -0.90
C LEU A 120 -20.39 3.95 -1.60
N VAL A 121 -21.45 3.62 -0.88
CA VAL A 121 -22.53 2.77 -1.38
C VAL A 121 -23.84 3.54 -1.26
N ALA A 122 -24.54 3.73 -2.36
CA ALA A 122 -25.88 4.27 -2.36
C ALA A 122 -26.86 3.14 -1.98
N GLY A 123 -27.65 3.38 -0.95
CA GLY A 123 -28.73 2.47 -0.57
C GLY A 123 -29.96 2.65 -1.44
N LYS A 124 -30.87 1.69 -1.37
CA LYS A 124 -32.17 1.79 -2.05
C LYS A 124 -33.13 2.74 -1.32
N PRO A 125 -34.04 3.41 -2.02
CA PRO A 125 -35.08 4.19 -1.37
C PRO A 125 -35.86 3.32 -0.36
N GLY A 126 -36.00 3.80 0.90
CA GLY A 126 -36.65 3.07 1.98
C GLY A 126 -35.71 2.16 2.81
N GLU A 127 -34.49 1.96 2.41
CA GLU A 127 -33.48 1.26 3.18
C GLU A 127 -32.95 2.18 4.29
N GLY A 128 -33.01 1.74 5.55
CA GLY A 128 -32.55 2.53 6.70
C GLY A 128 -33.56 3.53 7.26
N ALA A 129 -34.81 3.42 6.89
CA ALA A 129 -35.89 4.05 7.67
C ALA A 129 -36.04 3.31 9.02
N PRO A 130 -36.19 4.05 10.13
CA PRO A 130 -36.42 3.43 11.44
C PRO A 130 -37.70 2.61 11.48
#